data_537570d45e36fb5b775435576fce4b53
#
_entry.id   537570d45e36fb5b775435576fce4b53
#
_cell.length_a   1.000
_cell.length_b   1.000
_cell.length_c   1.000
_cell.angle_alpha   90.00
_cell.angle_beta   90.00
_cell.angle_gamma   90.00
#
_symmetry.space_group_name_H-M   'P 1'
#
loop_
_entity.id
_entity.type
_entity.pdbx_description
1 polymer ?
#
loop_
_entity_poly.entity_id
_entity_poly.type
_entity_poly.pdbx_seq_one_letter_code
_entity_poly.pdbx_strand_id
1 'polypeptide(L)'
;TGKQLRAKQALKLGLVDDVVPHSILLEAAVELAKKERPSSRPLPVRERILAGPLGRALLFKMVGKKTEHKTQGNYPATERILEVVETGLAQGTSSGYDAEARAFGELAMTPQSQALRSIFFASTDVKKDPGSDAPPAPLNSVGILGGGLMGGGIAYVTACKAGIPVRIKDINPQGINHALKYSWDQLEGKVRRRHLKASERDKQLALISGTTDYRGFAHRDLIIEAVFENLELKQQMVAEVEQNCAAHTIFASNTSSLPIGDIAAHATRPEQVIGLHFFSPVEKMPLVEIIPHAGTSALTIATTV
;
A
#
# COMPACT_ATOMS: atom_id res chain seq x y z
N THR A 1 17.67 -8.53 1.51
CA THR A 1 16.73 -8.17 0.43
C THR A 1 15.33 -7.78 0.94
N GLY A 2 15.01 -7.99 2.23
CA GLY A 2 13.70 -7.67 2.82
C GLY A 2 12.49 -8.38 2.19
N LYS A 3 12.70 -9.43 1.41
CA LYS A 3 11.60 -10.16 0.76
C LYS A 3 10.81 -10.96 1.79
N GLN A 4 9.51 -10.72 1.87
CA GLN A 4 8.60 -11.56 2.65
C GLN A 4 8.45 -12.94 2.00
N LEU A 5 8.63 -13.98 2.80
CA LEU A 5 8.50 -15.37 2.36
C LEU A 5 7.23 -15.98 2.96
N ARG A 6 6.52 -16.77 2.15
CA ARG A 6 5.41 -17.57 2.65
C ARG A 6 5.93 -18.82 3.35
N ALA A 7 5.16 -19.37 4.29
CA ALA A 7 5.52 -20.52 5.08
C ALA A 7 6.05 -21.70 4.23
N LYS A 8 5.35 -22.08 3.15
CA LYS A 8 5.81 -23.14 2.22
C LYS A 8 7.12 -22.79 1.48
N GLN A 9 7.39 -21.49 1.22
CA GLN A 9 8.65 -21.07 0.61
C GLN A 9 9.79 -21.12 1.62
N ALA A 10 9.53 -20.70 2.87
CA ALA A 10 10.48 -20.80 3.97
C ALA A 10 10.87 -22.26 4.22
N LEU A 11 9.91 -23.19 4.24
CA LEU A 11 10.16 -24.64 4.34
C LEU A 11 11.03 -25.14 3.20
N LYS A 12 10.70 -24.77 1.93
CA LYS A 12 11.49 -25.16 0.76
C LYS A 12 12.94 -24.65 0.83
N LEU A 13 13.15 -23.48 1.39
CA LEU A 13 14.48 -22.87 1.58
C LEU A 13 15.20 -23.37 2.83
N GLY A 14 14.57 -24.20 3.67
CA GLY A 14 15.15 -24.69 4.91
C GLY A 14 15.26 -23.67 6.02
N LEU A 15 14.46 -22.57 5.94
CA LEU A 15 14.40 -21.54 6.99
C LEU A 15 13.52 -21.95 8.18
N VAL A 16 12.62 -22.90 7.96
CA VAL A 16 11.78 -23.54 8.98
C VAL A 16 11.76 -25.03 8.75
N ASP A 17 11.56 -25.80 9.82
CA ASP A 17 11.61 -27.25 9.77
C ASP A 17 10.30 -27.89 9.32
N ASP A 18 9.16 -27.24 9.64
CA ASP A 18 7.83 -27.70 9.23
C ASP A 18 6.86 -26.52 9.05
N VAL A 19 5.70 -26.80 8.45
CA VAL A 19 4.58 -25.87 8.26
C VAL A 19 3.29 -26.59 8.55
N VAL A 20 2.67 -26.25 9.67
CA VAL A 20 1.46 -26.87 10.19
C VAL A 20 0.33 -25.81 10.36
N PRO A 21 -0.95 -26.22 10.47
CA PRO A 21 -2.02 -25.33 10.85
C PRO A 21 -1.77 -24.69 12.22
N HIS A 22 -2.27 -23.46 12.40
CA HIS A 22 -2.05 -22.69 13.64
C HIS A 22 -2.57 -23.44 14.88
N SER A 23 -3.65 -24.19 14.75
CA SER A 23 -4.29 -24.95 15.85
C SER A 23 -3.39 -26.01 16.48
N ILE A 24 -2.44 -26.57 15.75
CA ILE A 24 -1.51 -27.61 16.24
C ILE A 24 -0.05 -27.13 16.28
N LEU A 25 0.19 -25.83 16.11
CA LEU A 25 1.56 -25.28 16.00
C LEU A 25 2.38 -25.56 17.26
N LEU A 26 1.80 -25.35 18.44
CA LEU A 26 2.50 -25.54 19.70
C LEU A 26 2.87 -27.01 19.92
N GLU A 27 1.95 -27.92 19.69
CA GLU A 27 2.15 -29.37 19.83
C GLU A 27 3.25 -29.85 18.86
N ALA A 28 3.17 -29.45 17.61
CA ALA A 28 4.19 -29.79 16.60
C ALA A 28 5.58 -29.22 16.95
N ALA A 29 5.64 -28.00 17.50
CA ALA A 29 6.90 -27.39 17.93
C ALA A 29 7.51 -28.14 19.12
N VAL A 30 6.70 -28.54 20.11
CA VAL A 30 7.13 -29.35 21.27
C VAL A 30 7.65 -30.71 20.80
N GLU A 31 6.94 -31.38 19.89
CA GLU A 31 7.40 -32.67 19.34
C GLU A 31 8.69 -32.55 18.53
N LEU A 32 8.87 -31.47 17.77
CA LEU A 32 10.11 -31.17 17.08
C LEU A 32 11.27 -30.88 18.04
N ALA A 33 11.02 -30.15 19.12
CA ALA A 33 12.02 -29.82 20.12
C ALA A 33 12.53 -31.07 20.92
N LYS A 34 11.70 -32.10 21.02
CA LYS A 34 12.07 -33.38 21.64
C LYS A 34 12.94 -34.26 20.74
N LYS A 35 12.92 -34.03 19.43
CA LYS A 35 13.72 -34.79 18.48
C LYS A 35 15.15 -34.26 18.43
N GLU A 36 16.11 -35.18 18.26
CA GLU A 36 17.47 -34.75 17.96
C GLU A 36 17.49 -33.91 16.69
N ARG A 37 18.25 -32.83 16.75
CA ARG A 37 18.34 -31.90 15.60
C ARG A 37 18.90 -32.66 14.41
N PRO A 38 18.19 -32.74 13.25
CA PRO A 38 18.70 -33.41 12.09
C PRO A 38 20.01 -32.74 11.66
N SER A 39 21.02 -33.54 11.36
CA SER A 39 22.25 -33.06 10.73
C SER A 39 21.88 -32.25 9.48
N SER A 40 22.59 -31.14 9.26
CA SER A 40 22.32 -30.19 8.17
C SER A 40 21.89 -30.86 6.87
N ARG A 41 20.79 -30.44 6.25
CA ARG A 41 20.37 -30.97 4.95
C ARG A 41 21.51 -30.88 3.95
N PRO A 42 21.85 -31.98 3.24
CA PRO A 42 22.89 -31.93 2.22
C PRO A 42 22.45 -30.92 1.12
N LEU A 43 23.31 -29.95 0.86
CA LEU A 43 23.07 -28.98 -0.20
C LEU A 43 23.03 -29.68 -1.57
N PRO A 44 22.09 -29.31 -2.47
CA PRO A 44 22.13 -29.73 -3.87
C PRO A 44 23.50 -29.44 -4.49
N VAL A 45 23.94 -30.25 -5.47
CA VAL A 45 25.28 -30.13 -6.08
C VAL A 45 25.55 -28.70 -6.59
N ARG A 46 24.55 -28.07 -7.22
CA ARG A 46 24.64 -26.69 -7.71
C ARG A 46 24.90 -25.68 -6.57
N GLU A 47 24.21 -25.84 -5.44
CA GLU A 47 24.37 -24.98 -4.28
C GLU A 47 25.69 -25.20 -3.58
N ARG A 48 26.19 -26.46 -3.59
CA ARG A 48 27.52 -26.81 -3.07
C ARG A 48 28.65 -26.15 -3.87
N ILE A 49 28.53 -26.08 -5.20
CA ILE A 49 29.50 -25.38 -6.07
C ILE A 49 29.48 -23.87 -5.78
N LEU A 50 28.28 -23.27 -5.66
CA LEU A 50 28.12 -21.86 -5.33
C LEU A 50 28.56 -21.50 -3.91
N ALA A 51 28.52 -22.44 -2.98
CA ALA A 51 29.02 -22.27 -1.61
C ALA A 51 30.55 -22.31 -1.51
N GLY A 52 31.27 -22.80 -2.54
CA GLY A 52 32.72 -22.77 -2.62
C GLY A 52 33.27 -21.35 -2.80
N PRO A 53 34.58 -21.13 -2.54
CA PRO A 53 35.20 -19.79 -2.55
C PRO A 53 34.98 -19.02 -3.87
N LEU A 54 35.19 -19.67 -4.99
CA LEU A 54 34.99 -19.07 -6.34
C LEU A 54 33.52 -18.79 -6.64
N GLY A 55 32.63 -19.71 -6.28
CA GLY A 55 31.19 -19.54 -6.46
C GLY A 55 30.64 -18.40 -5.60
N ARG A 56 31.12 -18.28 -4.36
CA ARG A 56 30.78 -17.14 -3.46
C ARG A 56 31.25 -15.81 -4.03
N ALA A 57 32.49 -15.68 -4.44
CA ALA A 57 33.03 -14.45 -5.02
C ALA A 57 32.22 -13.99 -6.24
N LEU A 58 31.85 -14.92 -7.14
CA LEU A 58 31.00 -14.61 -8.28
C LEU A 58 29.59 -14.18 -7.85
N LEU A 59 28.99 -14.89 -6.89
CA LEU A 59 27.66 -14.59 -6.37
C LEU A 59 27.60 -13.19 -5.73
N PHE A 60 28.56 -12.89 -4.84
CA PHE A 60 28.61 -11.55 -4.18
C PHE A 60 28.82 -10.44 -5.20
N LYS A 61 29.70 -10.63 -6.18
CA LYS A 61 29.89 -9.66 -7.28
C LYS A 61 28.60 -9.41 -8.08
N MET A 62 27.85 -10.47 -8.41
CA MET A 62 26.58 -10.34 -9.14
C MET A 62 25.50 -9.66 -8.28
N VAL A 63 25.40 -10.06 -7.00
CA VAL A 63 24.40 -9.49 -6.08
C VAL A 63 24.75 -8.04 -5.79
N GLY A 64 26.04 -7.71 -5.58
CA GLY A 64 26.53 -6.34 -5.39
C GLY A 64 26.11 -5.43 -6.53
N LYS A 65 26.46 -5.78 -7.78
CA LYS A 65 26.05 -5.01 -8.98
C LYS A 65 24.53 -4.82 -9.07
N LYS A 66 23.75 -5.87 -8.79
CA LYS A 66 22.29 -5.79 -8.82
C LYS A 66 21.75 -4.89 -7.70
N THR A 67 22.38 -4.89 -6.55
CA THR A 67 22.01 -4.06 -5.40
C THR A 67 22.32 -2.60 -5.70
N GLU A 68 23.54 -2.31 -6.12
CA GLU A 68 23.98 -0.97 -6.53
C GLU A 68 23.06 -0.37 -7.60
N HIS A 69 22.75 -1.12 -8.66
CA HIS A 69 21.80 -0.68 -9.69
C HIS A 69 20.41 -0.33 -9.14
N LYS A 70 19.95 -1.04 -8.09
CA LYS A 70 18.64 -0.78 -7.48
C LYS A 70 18.66 0.38 -6.51
N THR A 71 19.72 0.52 -5.74
CA THR A 71 19.84 1.51 -4.67
C THR A 71 20.49 2.79 -5.13
N GLN A 72 21.22 2.74 -6.26
CA GLN A 72 22.01 3.85 -6.81
C GLN A 72 22.90 4.53 -5.74
N GLY A 73 23.43 3.73 -4.80
CA GLY A 73 24.26 4.20 -3.69
C GLY A 73 23.53 4.91 -2.55
N ASN A 74 22.20 5.10 -2.66
CA ASN A 74 21.44 5.85 -1.65
C ASN A 74 21.16 5.07 -0.36
N TYR A 75 21.40 3.75 -0.33
CA TYR A 75 21.12 2.89 0.83
C TYR A 75 22.35 2.09 1.26
N PRO A 76 23.28 2.69 2.03
CA PRO A 76 24.54 2.05 2.43
C PRO A 76 24.35 0.75 3.22
N ALA A 77 23.20 0.59 3.90
CA ALA A 77 22.88 -0.61 4.63
C ALA A 77 22.89 -1.88 3.74
N THR A 78 22.54 -1.77 2.47
CA THR A 78 22.49 -2.91 1.56
C THR A 78 23.87 -3.45 1.21
N GLU A 79 24.86 -2.60 1.11
CA GLU A 79 26.27 -2.96 0.88
C GLU A 79 26.86 -3.58 2.14
N ARG A 80 26.64 -2.96 3.30
CA ARG A 80 27.09 -3.51 4.59
C ARG A 80 26.50 -4.88 4.89
N ILE A 81 25.23 -5.16 4.53
CA ILE A 81 24.63 -6.48 4.64
C ILE A 81 25.42 -7.51 3.81
N LEU A 82 25.85 -7.17 2.61
CA LEU A 82 26.63 -8.09 1.77
C LEU A 82 28.00 -8.37 2.39
N GLU A 83 28.69 -7.35 2.88
CA GLU A 83 29.99 -7.48 3.55
C GLU A 83 29.89 -8.35 4.81
N VAL A 84 28.89 -8.13 5.66
CA VAL A 84 28.65 -8.91 6.88
C VAL A 84 28.37 -10.38 6.56
N VAL A 85 27.51 -10.65 5.58
CA VAL A 85 27.21 -12.02 5.17
C VAL A 85 28.45 -12.71 4.55
N GLU A 86 29.24 -12.00 3.75
CA GLU A 86 30.49 -12.52 3.19
C GLU A 86 31.49 -12.85 4.29
N THR A 87 31.67 -11.96 5.26
CA THR A 87 32.52 -12.18 6.43
C THR A 87 32.10 -13.41 7.21
N GLY A 88 30.80 -13.54 7.54
CA GLY A 88 30.28 -14.70 8.27
C GLY A 88 30.45 -16.02 7.52
N LEU A 89 30.32 -16.02 6.20
CA LEU A 89 30.54 -17.20 5.36
C LEU A 89 32.03 -17.56 5.17
N ALA A 90 32.91 -16.56 5.24
CA ALA A 90 34.37 -16.78 5.07
C ALA A 90 35.08 -17.11 6.36
N GLN A 91 34.74 -16.44 7.46
CA GLN A 91 35.45 -16.46 8.74
C GLN A 91 34.67 -17.12 9.89
N GLY A 92 33.45 -17.54 9.63
CA GLY A 92 32.56 -18.18 10.59
C GLY A 92 31.58 -17.22 11.27
N THR A 93 30.64 -17.82 12.00
CA THR A 93 29.46 -17.13 12.54
C THR A 93 29.82 -16.04 13.56
N SER A 94 30.81 -16.27 14.43
CA SER A 94 31.25 -15.26 15.41
C SER A 94 31.76 -13.99 14.74
N SER A 95 32.68 -14.12 13.77
CA SER A 95 33.20 -12.99 13.00
C SER A 95 32.08 -12.25 12.23
N GLY A 96 31.09 -13.01 11.76
CA GLY A 96 29.89 -12.42 11.11
C GLY A 96 29.08 -11.55 12.07
N TYR A 97 28.83 -12.01 13.29
CA TYR A 97 28.10 -11.23 14.31
C TYR A 97 28.88 -10.00 14.78
N ASP A 98 30.20 -10.11 14.93
CA ASP A 98 31.05 -8.95 15.27
C ASP A 98 31.05 -7.90 14.16
N ALA A 99 31.07 -8.34 12.90
CA ALA A 99 30.93 -7.45 11.75
C ALA A 99 29.56 -6.80 11.67
N GLU A 100 28.49 -7.55 11.96
CA GLU A 100 27.10 -7.04 12.01
C GLU A 100 26.94 -5.96 13.07
N ALA A 101 27.42 -6.21 14.30
CA ALA A 101 27.33 -5.26 15.40
C ALA A 101 28.03 -3.93 15.08
N ARG A 102 29.23 -3.99 14.50
CA ARG A 102 29.96 -2.79 14.06
C ARG A 102 29.23 -2.06 12.94
N ALA A 103 28.83 -2.78 11.88
CA ALA A 103 28.14 -2.20 10.75
C ALA A 103 26.80 -1.57 11.17
N PHE A 104 26.06 -2.19 12.10
CA PHE A 104 24.82 -1.64 12.65
C PHE A 104 25.09 -0.30 13.37
N GLY A 105 26.11 -0.26 14.24
CA GLY A 105 26.49 0.96 14.96
C GLY A 105 26.87 2.11 14.01
N GLU A 106 27.69 1.83 13.00
CA GLU A 106 28.08 2.80 11.98
C GLU A 106 26.85 3.30 11.19
N LEU A 107 26.01 2.39 10.71
CA LEU A 107 24.82 2.71 9.93
C LEU A 107 23.78 3.51 10.72
N ALA A 108 23.63 3.22 12.02
CA ALA A 108 22.69 3.92 12.89
C ALA A 108 22.99 5.43 12.97
N MET A 109 24.24 5.82 12.79
CA MET A 109 24.72 7.21 12.87
C MET A 109 24.70 7.93 11.51
N THR A 110 24.33 7.26 10.42
CA THR A 110 24.31 7.86 9.08
C THR A 110 23.13 8.81 8.88
N PRO A 111 23.27 9.84 8.01
CA PRO A 111 22.15 10.70 7.62
C PRO A 111 20.97 9.92 7.01
N GLN A 112 21.25 8.85 6.26
CA GLN A 112 20.22 8.00 5.70
C GLN A 112 19.39 7.30 6.79
N SER A 113 20.03 6.81 7.85
CA SER A 113 19.34 6.23 9.00
C SER A 113 18.48 7.27 9.72
N GLN A 114 19.00 8.48 9.91
CA GLN A 114 18.25 9.57 10.53
C GLN A 114 17.00 9.93 9.69
N ALA A 115 17.14 10.08 8.38
CA ALA A 115 16.03 10.37 7.48
C ALA A 115 14.98 9.27 7.49
N LEU A 116 15.38 7.98 7.42
CA LEU A 116 14.45 6.84 7.46
C LEU A 116 13.71 6.75 8.80
N ARG A 117 14.38 7.03 9.92
CA ARG A 117 13.73 7.09 11.25
C ARG A 117 12.73 8.24 11.32
N SER A 118 13.06 9.41 10.78
CA SER A 118 12.13 10.55 10.73
C SER A 118 10.86 10.20 9.93
N ILE A 119 11.02 9.56 8.77
CA ILE A 119 9.88 9.07 7.97
C ILE A 119 9.06 8.03 8.76
N PHE A 120 9.71 7.12 9.47
CA PHE A 120 9.03 6.12 10.29
C PHE A 120 8.19 6.76 11.39
N PHE A 121 8.75 7.71 12.14
CA PHE A 121 8.03 8.41 13.20
C PHE A 121 6.89 9.25 12.62
N ALA A 122 7.16 10.06 11.59
CA ALA A 122 6.12 10.84 10.92
C ALA A 122 4.97 9.97 10.42
N SER A 123 5.25 8.84 9.77
CA SER A 123 4.25 7.88 9.29
C SER A 123 3.45 7.22 10.42
N THR A 124 4.03 7.16 11.64
CA THR A 124 3.35 6.61 12.82
C THR A 124 2.47 7.67 13.48
N ASP A 125 2.94 8.90 13.52
CA ASP A 125 2.22 10.01 14.19
C ASP A 125 1.00 10.46 13.37
N VAL A 126 1.14 10.54 12.04
CA VAL A 126 0.00 10.82 11.13
C VAL A 126 -1.15 9.82 11.32
N LYS A 127 -0.86 8.54 11.61
CA LYS A 127 -1.93 7.55 11.87
C LYS A 127 -2.69 7.74 13.17
N LYS A 128 -2.18 8.57 14.08
CA LYS A 128 -2.80 8.86 15.38
C LYS A 128 -3.55 10.18 15.38
N ASP A 129 -3.31 11.01 14.36
CA ASP A 129 -3.95 12.30 14.23
C ASP A 129 -5.38 12.11 13.70
N PRO A 130 -6.42 12.43 14.48
CA PRO A 130 -7.80 12.35 14.03
C PRO A 130 -8.18 13.52 13.11
N GLY A 131 -7.28 14.46 12.85
CA GLY A 131 -7.50 15.68 12.06
C GLY A 131 -8.44 16.70 12.72
N SER A 132 -9.29 16.25 13.66
CA SER A 132 -10.29 17.08 14.33
C SER A 132 -10.77 16.39 15.61
N ASP A 133 -11.27 17.19 16.58
CA ASP A 133 -11.88 16.69 17.83
C ASP A 133 -13.33 16.19 17.63
N ALA A 134 -13.92 16.37 16.46
CA ALA A 134 -15.28 15.91 16.18
C ALA A 134 -15.31 14.37 16.01
N PRO A 135 -16.37 13.68 16.45
CA PRO A 135 -16.54 12.27 16.15
C PRO A 135 -16.79 12.09 14.63
N PRO A 136 -16.13 11.13 13.95
CA PRO A 136 -16.35 10.88 12.54
C PRO A 136 -17.75 10.31 12.27
N ALA A 137 -18.34 10.65 11.14
CA ALA A 137 -19.54 9.99 10.65
C ALA A 137 -19.19 8.64 10.01
N PRO A 138 -20.10 7.65 10.03
CA PRO A 138 -19.85 6.36 9.39
C PRO A 138 -19.80 6.52 7.86
N LEU A 139 -18.77 5.93 7.22
CA LEU A 139 -18.63 5.83 5.78
C LEU A 139 -18.95 4.41 5.30
N ASN A 140 -20.16 4.20 4.79
CA ASN A 140 -20.64 2.90 4.32
C ASN A 140 -20.62 2.79 2.80
N SER A 141 -20.51 3.91 2.08
CA SER A 141 -20.57 3.92 0.62
C SER A 141 -19.89 5.15 0.02
N VAL A 142 -19.17 4.94 -1.09
CA VAL A 142 -18.44 6.00 -1.78
C VAL A 142 -18.91 6.12 -3.22
N GLY A 143 -19.11 7.35 -3.70
CA GLY A 143 -19.24 7.66 -5.11
C GLY A 143 -17.92 8.20 -5.67
N ILE A 144 -17.61 7.89 -6.92
CA ILE A 144 -16.42 8.44 -7.60
C ILE A 144 -16.87 9.09 -8.90
N LEU A 145 -16.46 10.32 -9.11
CA LEU A 145 -16.66 11.05 -10.36
C LEU A 145 -15.38 10.99 -11.19
N GLY A 146 -15.47 10.34 -12.36
CA GLY A 146 -14.35 10.04 -13.24
C GLY A 146 -13.82 8.62 -13.09
N GLY A 147 -13.83 7.86 -14.19
CA GLY A 147 -13.33 6.48 -14.28
C GLY A 147 -11.91 6.38 -14.85
N GLY A 148 -11.17 7.48 -14.90
CA GLY A 148 -9.78 7.54 -15.36
C GLY A 148 -8.78 6.83 -14.45
N LEU A 149 -7.49 7.11 -14.65
CA LEU A 149 -6.39 6.48 -13.88
C LEU A 149 -6.57 6.65 -12.37
N MET A 150 -6.81 7.88 -11.91
CA MET A 150 -6.96 8.17 -10.48
C MET A 150 -8.27 7.59 -9.94
N GLY A 151 -9.40 7.85 -10.58
CA GLY A 151 -10.70 7.31 -10.12
C GLY A 151 -10.75 5.78 -10.11
N GLY A 152 -10.17 5.11 -11.10
CA GLY A 152 -10.03 3.66 -11.12
C GLY A 152 -9.15 3.13 -9.98
N GLY A 153 -8.03 3.80 -9.70
CA GLY A 153 -7.14 3.47 -8.58
C GLY A 153 -7.81 3.68 -7.22
N ILE A 154 -8.52 4.80 -7.05
CA ILE A 154 -9.28 5.11 -5.82
C ILE A 154 -10.41 4.09 -5.62
N ALA A 155 -11.17 3.77 -6.69
CA ALA A 155 -12.20 2.73 -6.64
C ALA A 155 -11.64 1.38 -6.18
N TYR A 156 -10.50 0.98 -6.72
CA TYR A 156 -9.83 -0.25 -6.35
C TYR A 156 -9.43 -0.29 -4.86
N VAL A 157 -8.80 0.75 -4.33
CA VAL A 157 -8.37 0.74 -2.93
C VAL A 157 -9.55 0.82 -1.98
N THR A 158 -10.56 1.61 -2.29
CA THR A 158 -11.78 1.75 -1.49
C THR A 158 -12.57 0.43 -1.44
N ALA A 159 -12.85 -0.17 -2.60
CA ALA A 159 -13.62 -1.40 -2.64
C ALA A 159 -12.81 -2.63 -2.22
N CYS A 160 -11.59 -2.79 -2.76
CA CYS A 160 -10.86 -4.05 -2.64
C CYS A 160 -9.90 -4.11 -1.43
N LYS A 161 -9.58 -2.97 -0.81
CA LYS A 161 -8.77 -2.95 0.42
C LYS A 161 -9.58 -2.54 1.64
N ALA A 162 -10.43 -1.51 1.53
CA ALA A 162 -11.27 -1.05 2.63
C ALA A 162 -12.61 -1.82 2.74
N GLY A 163 -13.04 -2.50 1.66
CA GLY A 163 -14.29 -3.26 1.66
C GLY A 163 -15.55 -2.39 1.55
N ILE A 164 -15.41 -1.12 1.17
CA ILE A 164 -16.51 -0.16 1.06
C ILE A 164 -17.08 -0.19 -0.36
N PRO A 165 -18.41 -0.36 -0.55
CA PRO A 165 -19.04 -0.31 -1.86
C PRO A 165 -18.80 1.01 -2.60
N VAL A 166 -18.43 0.91 -3.87
CA VAL A 166 -18.11 2.05 -4.73
C VAL A 166 -19.03 2.11 -5.94
N ARG A 167 -19.50 3.31 -6.25
CA ARG A 167 -20.19 3.59 -7.51
C ARG A 167 -19.43 4.65 -8.29
N ILE A 168 -19.05 4.32 -9.52
CA ILE A 168 -18.29 5.22 -10.42
C ILE A 168 -19.27 5.85 -11.38
N LYS A 169 -19.20 7.19 -11.51
CA LYS A 169 -19.85 7.95 -12.60
C LYS A 169 -18.78 8.44 -13.56
N ASP A 170 -18.99 8.20 -14.84
CA ASP A 170 -18.19 8.80 -15.91
C ASP A 170 -19.13 9.31 -17.02
N ILE A 171 -18.68 10.26 -17.80
CA ILE A 171 -19.45 10.81 -18.93
C ILE A 171 -19.70 9.77 -20.03
N ASN A 172 -18.86 8.73 -20.08
CA ASN A 172 -18.98 7.67 -21.07
C ASN A 172 -18.68 6.28 -20.45
N PRO A 173 -19.22 5.20 -21.07
CA PRO A 173 -18.98 3.83 -20.61
C PRO A 173 -17.52 3.39 -20.65
N GLN A 174 -16.70 4.01 -21.49
CA GLN A 174 -15.28 3.66 -21.64
C GLN A 174 -14.49 3.97 -20.36
N GLY A 175 -14.75 5.13 -19.73
CA GLY A 175 -14.15 5.47 -18.44
C GLY A 175 -14.52 4.46 -17.34
N ILE A 176 -15.80 4.07 -17.28
CA ILE A 176 -16.28 3.06 -16.35
C ILE A 176 -15.57 1.72 -16.59
N ASN A 177 -15.53 1.28 -17.85
CA ASN A 177 -14.86 0.02 -18.22
C ASN A 177 -13.35 0.05 -17.90
N HIS A 178 -12.69 1.20 -18.06
CA HIS A 178 -11.29 1.40 -17.69
C HIS A 178 -11.09 1.15 -16.19
N ALA A 179 -11.89 1.76 -15.32
CA ALA A 179 -11.81 1.60 -13.88
C ALA A 179 -12.10 0.15 -13.42
N LEU A 180 -13.11 -0.50 -14.01
CA LEU A 180 -13.42 -1.90 -13.74
C LEU A 180 -12.30 -2.84 -14.18
N LYS A 181 -11.75 -2.61 -15.40
CA LYS A 181 -10.62 -3.37 -15.91
C LYS A 181 -9.38 -3.18 -15.05
N TYR A 182 -9.07 -1.95 -14.61
CA TYR A 182 -7.98 -1.68 -13.70
C TYR A 182 -8.08 -2.53 -12.43
N SER A 183 -9.26 -2.53 -11.79
CA SER A 183 -9.51 -3.32 -10.58
C SER A 183 -9.38 -4.82 -10.84
N TRP A 184 -9.92 -5.30 -11.96
CA TRP A 184 -9.76 -6.69 -12.38
C TRP A 184 -8.29 -7.07 -12.54
N ASP A 185 -7.50 -6.29 -13.29
CA ASP A 185 -6.10 -6.59 -13.57
C ASP A 185 -5.26 -6.67 -12.28
N GLN A 186 -5.52 -5.77 -11.29
CA GLN A 186 -4.87 -5.80 -9.99
C GLN A 186 -5.19 -7.08 -9.21
N LEU A 187 -6.46 -7.46 -9.17
CA LEU A 187 -6.92 -8.64 -8.45
C LEU A 187 -6.50 -9.94 -9.15
N GLU A 188 -6.64 -10.00 -10.47
CA GLU A 188 -6.21 -11.15 -11.28
C GLU A 188 -4.71 -11.40 -11.13
N GLY A 189 -3.90 -10.35 -11.09
CA GLY A 189 -2.48 -10.45 -10.76
C GLY A 189 -2.22 -11.10 -9.39
N LYS A 190 -3.09 -10.89 -8.40
CA LYS A 190 -3.02 -11.57 -7.08
C LYS A 190 -3.45 -13.04 -7.18
N VAL A 191 -4.49 -13.34 -7.96
CA VAL A 191 -4.97 -14.72 -8.20
C VAL A 191 -3.88 -15.55 -8.87
N ARG A 192 -3.29 -15.06 -9.96
CA ARG A 192 -2.17 -15.73 -10.68
C ARG A 192 -0.97 -16.01 -9.76
N ARG A 193 -0.67 -15.09 -8.85
CA ARG A 193 0.37 -15.29 -7.82
C ARG A 193 -0.11 -16.13 -6.64
N ARG A 194 -1.33 -16.66 -6.66
CA ARG A 194 -1.97 -17.44 -5.59
C ARG A 194 -2.02 -16.67 -4.25
N HIS A 195 -2.18 -15.34 -4.33
CA HIS A 195 -2.33 -14.45 -3.17
C HIS A 195 -3.80 -14.22 -2.83
N LEU A 196 -4.70 -14.54 -3.74
CA LEU A 196 -6.14 -14.38 -3.65
C LEU A 196 -6.78 -15.58 -4.34
N LYS A 197 -7.95 -16.02 -3.88
CA LYS A 197 -8.78 -17.00 -4.60
C LYS A 197 -9.63 -16.28 -5.65
N ALA A 198 -10.00 -16.98 -6.73
CA ALA A 198 -10.88 -16.41 -7.75
C ALA A 198 -12.22 -15.95 -7.18
N SER A 199 -12.82 -16.74 -6.27
CA SER A 199 -14.06 -16.36 -5.60
C SER A 199 -13.96 -15.10 -4.73
N GLU A 200 -12.78 -14.83 -4.15
CA GLU A 200 -12.54 -13.62 -3.37
C GLU A 200 -12.37 -12.40 -4.29
N ARG A 201 -11.69 -12.58 -5.45
CA ARG A 201 -11.64 -11.57 -6.50
C ARG A 201 -13.04 -11.15 -6.94
N ASP A 202 -13.90 -12.13 -7.24
CA ASP A 202 -15.25 -11.88 -7.74
C ASP A 202 -16.11 -11.15 -6.71
N LYS A 203 -15.99 -11.52 -5.42
CA LYS A 203 -16.63 -10.80 -4.31
C LYS A 203 -16.16 -9.35 -4.19
N GLN A 204 -14.85 -9.10 -4.32
CA GLN A 204 -14.31 -7.74 -4.24
C GLN A 204 -14.73 -6.89 -5.44
N LEU A 205 -14.76 -7.45 -6.64
CA LEU A 205 -15.24 -6.75 -7.83
C LEU A 205 -16.72 -6.41 -7.77
N ALA A 206 -17.54 -7.24 -7.14
CA ALA A 206 -18.97 -6.99 -6.95
C ALA A 206 -19.27 -5.74 -6.09
N LEU A 207 -18.26 -5.22 -5.35
CA LEU A 207 -18.38 -3.95 -4.62
C LEU A 207 -18.26 -2.72 -5.53
N ILE A 208 -17.84 -2.88 -6.80
CA ILE A 208 -17.66 -1.77 -7.73
C ILE A 208 -18.75 -1.80 -8.80
N SER A 209 -19.46 -0.71 -8.94
CA SER A 209 -20.48 -0.52 -9.99
C SER A 209 -20.26 0.78 -10.75
N GLY A 210 -20.82 0.89 -11.96
CA GLY A 210 -20.66 2.08 -12.79
C GLY A 210 -21.97 2.59 -13.37
N THR A 211 -22.01 3.88 -13.72
CA THR A 211 -23.13 4.56 -14.35
C THR A 211 -22.65 5.78 -15.12
N THR A 212 -23.43 6.24 -16.11
CA THR A 212 -23.15 7.49 -16.84
C THR A 212 -23.95 8.69 -16.32
N ASP A 213 -24.79 8.49 -15.33
CA ASP A 213 -25.62 9.52 -14.68
C ASP A 213 -25.53 9.41 -13.15
N TYR A 214 -26.35 10.16 -12.41
CA TYR A 214 -26.37 10.14 -10.93
C TYR A 214 -27.24 9.03 -10.32
N ARG A 215 -27.74 8.06 -11.09
CA ARG A 215 -28.50 6.95 -10.53
C ARG A 215 -27.69 6.13 -9.53
N GLY A 216 -28.20 6.01 -8.33
CA GLY A 216 -27.52 5.33 -7.21
C GLY A 216 -26.50 6.17 -6.45
N PHE A 217 -26.50 7.49 -6.65
CA PHE A 217 -25.66 8.43 -5.88
C PHE A 217 -26.38 9.06 -4.69
N ALA A 218 -27.71 9.05 -4.66
CA ALA A 218 -28.54 9.76 -3.66
C ALA A 218 -28.17 9.49 -2.20
N HIS A 219 -27.66 8.30 -1.88
CA HIS A 219 -27.34 7.88 -0.51
C HIS A 219 -25.85 7.57 -0.32
N ARG A 220 -24.96 8.23 -1.08
CA ARG A 220 -23.52 8.09 -0.87
C ARG A 220 -23.07 9.01 0.26
N ASP A 221 -22.22 8.48 1.14
CA ASP A 221 -21.72 9.24 2.28
C ASP A 221 -20.60 10.19 1.86
N LEU A 222 -19.76 9.77 0.92
CA LEU A 222 -18.61 10.50 0.38
C LEU A 222 -18.60 10.40 -1.15
N ILE A 223 -18.40 11.54 -1.80
CA ILE A 223 -18.11 11.62 -3.24
C ILE A 223 -16.66 12.05 -3.42
N ILE A 224 -15.87 11.26 -4.15
CA ILE A 224 -14.50 11.63 -4.52
C ILE A 224 -14.48 12.01 -5.99
N GLU A 225 -14.15 13.26 -6.27
CA GLU A 225 -14.03 13.79 -7.62
C GLU A 225 -12.58 13.60 -8.12
N ALA A 226 -12.44 12.94 -9.28
CA ALA A 226 -11.18 12.67 -9.96
C ALA A 226 -11.31 12.91 -11.48
N VAL A 227 -11.93 14.03 -11.87
CA VAL A 227 -12.08 14.47 -13.26
C VAL A 227 -10.92 15.39 -13.67
N PHE A 228 -11.00 15.98 -14.87
CA PHE A 228 -9.96 16.89 -15.37
C PHE A 228 -9.74 18.10 -14.46
N GLU A 229 -8.48 18.59 -14.43
CA GLU A 229 -8.03 19.71 -13.59
C GLU A 229 -8.52 21.04 -14.18
N ASN A 230 -9.80 21.33 -13.98
CA ASN A 230 -10.47 22.56 -14.43
C ASN A 230 -11.41 23.04 -13.32
N LEU A 231 -11.23 24.30 -12.87
CA LEU A 231 -11.96 24.86 -11.75
C LEU A 231 -13.49 24.91 -11.99
N GLU A 232 -13.90 25.41 -13.15
CA GLU A 232 -15.32 25.53 -13.49
C GLU A 232 -16.02 24.17 -13.50
N LEU A 233 -15.35 23.15 -14.09
CA LEU A 233 -15.84 21.78 -14.08
C LEU A 233 -16.02 21.24 -12.66
N LYS A 234 -15.04 21.48 -11.78
CA LYS A 234 -15.10 21.00 -10.39
C LYS A 234 -16.20 21.73 -9.59
N GLN A 235 -16.38 23.03 -9.79
CA GLN A 235 -17.50 23.78 -9.21
C GLN A 235 -18.86 23.26 -9.71
N GLN A 236 -18.97 22.94 -10.99
CA GLN A 236 -20.15 22.28 -11.56
C GLN A 236 -20.40 20.90 -10.89
N MET A 237 -19.35 20.10 -10.68
CA MET A 237 -19.49 18.79 -10.02
C MET A 237 -19.97 18.95 -8.57
N VAL A 238 -19.51 19.96 -7.83
CA VAL A 238 -20.03 20.27 -6.48
C VAL A 238 -21.53 20.52 -6.55
N ALA A 239 -21.99 21.42 -7.43
CA ALA A 239 -23.41 21.74 -7.60
C ALA A 239 -24.25 20.52 -8.00
N GLU A 240 -23.75 19.70 -8.93
CA GLU A 240 -24.44 18.46 -9.33
C GLU A 240 -24.55 17.46 -8.17
N VAL A 241 -23.52 17.32 -7.34
CA VAL A 241 -23.54 16.44 -6.15
C VAL A 241 -24.54 16.97 -5.12
N GLU A 242 -24.57 18.28 -4.88
CA GLU A 242 -25.54 18.89 -3.96
C GLU A 242 -27.00 18.67 -4.40
N GLN A 243 -27.26 18.62 -5.68
CA GLN A 243 -28.60 18.37 -6.26
C GLN A 243 -29.01 16.90 -6.23
N ASN A 244 -28.06 15.97 -6.39
CA ASN A 244 -28.33 14.54 -6.62
C ASN A 244 -28.03 13.64 -5.42
N CYS A 245 -27.36 14.16 -4.38
CA CYS A 245 -26.96 13.41 -3.21
C CYS A 245 -27.62 13.95 -1.92
N ALA A 246 -27.60 13.16 -0.88
CA ALA A 246 -28.16 13.52 0.42
C ALA A 246 -27.45 14.74 1.04
N ALA A 247 -28.14 15.45 1.94
CA ALA A 247 -27.62 16.65 2.57
C ALA A 247 -26.36 16.43 3.42
N HIS A 248 -26.11 15.22 3.86
CA HIS A 248 -24.92 14.85 4.65
C HIS A 248 -23.72 14.44 3.81
N THR A 249 -23.88 14.32 2.47
CA THR A 249 -22.83 13.82 1.58
C THR A 249 -21.63 14.77 1.54
N ILE A 250 -20.46 14.27 1.83
CA ILE A 250 -19.20 15.02 1.72
C ILE A 250 -18.72 14.99 0.25
N PHE A 251 -18.27 16.13 -0.25
CA PHE A 251 -17.60 16.26 -1.53
C PHE A 251 -16.09 16.41 -1.33
N ALA A 252 -15.31 15.47 -1.85
CA ALA A 252 -13.85 15.49 -1.78
C ALA A 252 -13.24 15.59 -3.17
N SER A 253 -12.43 16.60 -3.42
CA SER A 253 -11.70 16.74 -4.70
C SER A 253 -10.31 16.11 -4.61
N ASN A 254 -9.95 15.32 -5.63
CA ASN A 254 -8.61 14.78 -5.81
C ASN A 254 -7.68 15.75 -6.59
N THR A 255 -7.97 17.03 -6.56
CA THR A 255 -7.10 18.05 -7.18
C THR A 255 -5.70 18.02 -6.59
N SER A 256 -4.69 18.28 -7.41
CA SER A 256 -3.29 18.43 -6.97
C SER A 256 -2.83 19.88 -6.84
N SER A 257 -3.62 20.85 -7.33
CA SER A 257 -3.16 22.23 -7.45
C SER A 257 -4.23 23.30 -7.23
N LEU A 258 -5.51 23.00 -7.47
CA LEU A 258 -6.58 23.99 -7.30
C LEU A 258 -6.90 24.22 -5.83
N PRO A 259 -6.99 25.46 -5.36
CA PRO A 259 -7.40 25.75 -3.98
C PRO A 259 -8.80 25.20 -3.69
N ILE A 260 -8.94 24.47 -2.58
CA ILE A 260 -10.24 23.87 -2.21
C ILE A 260 -11.30 24.95 -1.95
N GLY A 261 -10.88 26.09 -1.40
CA GLY A 261 -11.78 27.24 -1.22
C GLY A 261 -12.39 27.74 -2.51
N ASP A 262 -11.62 27.75 -3.62
CA ASP A 262 -12.11 28.16 -4.93
C ASP A 262 -13.11 27.12 -5.50
N ILE A 263 -12.84 25.83 -5.29
CA ILE A 263 -13.79 24.77 -5.66
C ILE A 263 -15.10 24.90 -4.87
N ALA A 264 -15.02 25.25 -3.60
CA ALA A 264 -16.16 25.44 -2.70
C ALA A 264 -16.89 26.78 -2.86
N ALA A 265 -16.35 27.74 -3.65
CA ALA A 265 -16.81 29.14 -3.67
C ALA A 265 -18.31 29.33 -3.99
N HIS A 266 -18.89 28.42 -4.77
CA HIS A 266 -20.31 28.45 -5.15
C HIS A 266 -21.12 27.30 -4.55
N ALA A 267 -20.54 26.55 -3.60
CA ALA A 267 -21.22 25.46 -2.92
C ALA A 267 -22.34 26.01 -2.01
N THR A 268 -23.45 25.30 -1.95
CA THR A 268 -24.54 25.57 -1.00
C THR A 268 -24.14 25.05 0.40
N ARG A 269 -23.28 24.07 0.46
CA ARG A 269 -22.76 23.44 1.69
C ARG A 269 -21.22 23.40 1.67
N PRO A 270 -20.55 24.57 1.69
CA PRO A 270 -19.10 24.65 1.61
C PRO A 270 -18.40 23.91 2.77
N GLU A 271 -19.06 23.77 3.93
CA GLU A 271 -18.55 23.04 5.09
C GLU A 271 -18.37 21.53 4.84
N GLN A 272 -18.95 20.99 3.78
CA GLN A 272 -18.83 19.59 3.35
C GLN A 272 -17.87 19.41 2.17
N VAL A 273 -17.18 20.47 1.72
CA VAL A 273 -16.18 20.41 0.66
C VAL A 273 -14.79 20.31 1.26
N ILE A 274 -14.00 19.34 0.75
CA ILE A 274 -12.63 19.07 1.23
C ILE A 274 -11.75 18.58 0.07
N GLY A 275 -10.43 18.69 0.21
CA GLY A 275 -9.47 18.03 -0.66
C GLY A 275 -9.11 16.65 -0.10
N LEU A 276 -9.03 15.66 -0.98
CA LEU A 276 -8.61 14.30 -0.67
C LEU A 276 -7.65 13.83 -1.78
N HIS A 277 -6.39 14.26 -1.68
CA HIS A 277 -5.40 14.08 -2.72
C HIS A 277 -4.67 12.75 -2.59
N PHE A 278 -4.94 11.85 -3.50
CA PHE A 278 -4.24 10.58 -3.66
C PHE A 278 -3.05 10.70 -4.60
N PHE A 279 -1.99 9.96 -4.32
CA PHE A 279 -0.81 9.88 -5.19
C PHE A 279 -0.88 8.69 -6.14
N SER A 280 -0.32 8.86 -7.34
CA SER A 280 -0.25 7.80 -8.36
C SER A 280 1.05 6.98 -8.26
N PRO A 281 0.98 5.64 -8.41
CA PRO A 281 -0.18 4.77 -8.51
C PRO A 281 -0.87 4.57 -7.13
N VAL A 282 -2.20 4.76 -7.08
CA VAL A 282 -2.96 4.80 -5.82
C VAL A 282 -2.77 3.55 -4.95
N GLU A 283 -2.68 2.38 -5.56
CA GLU A 283 -2.53 1.12 -4.81
C GLU A 283 -1.14 0.92 -4.18
N LYS A 284 -0.15 1.73 -4.57
CA LYS A 284 1.24 1.66 -4.10
C LYS A 284 1.65 2.81 -3.20
N MET A 285 0.96 3.93 -3.32
CA MET A 285 1.25 5.14 -2.55
C MET A 285 0.39 5.14 -1.28
N PRO A 286 0.99 4.98 -0.08
CA PRO A 286 0.22 4.83 1.16
C PRO A 286 -0.24 6.16 1.77
N LEU A 287 0.24 7.29 1.25
CA LEU A 287 -0.11 8.63 1.72
C LEU A 287 -1.32 9.17 0.97
N VAL A 288 -2.23 9.79 1.70
CA VAL A 288 -3.32 10.63 1.19
C VAL A 288 -3.28 11.95 1.94
N GLU A 289 -3.35 13.06 1.23
CA GLU A 289 -3.41 14.39 1.84
C GLU A 289 -4.86 14.79 2.02
N ILE A 290 -5.20 15.22 3.23
CA ILE A 290 -6.52 15.77 3.57
C ILE A 290 -6.37 17.27 3.70
N ILE A 291 -7.06 18.00 2.81
CA ILE A 291 -6.83 19.42 2.58
C ILE A 291 -8.13 20.19 2.86
N PRO A 292 -8.39 20.63 4.10
CA PRO A 292 -9.53 21.48 4.40
C PRO A 292 -9.32 22.91 3.87
N HIS A 293 -10.40 23.62 3.57
CA HIS A 293 -10.40 25.06 3.42
C HIS A 293 -10.97 25.75 4.67
N ALA A 294 -10.94 27.07 4.74
CA ALA A 294 -11.36 27.82 5.92
C ALA A 294 -12.81 27.58 6.37
N GLY A 295 -13.67 27.12 5.46
CA GLY A 295 -15.08 26.81 5.74
C GLY A 295 -15.37 25.33 6.00
N THR A 296 -14.39 24.43 5.84
CA THR A 296 -14.62 22.98 6.05
C THR A 296 -14.93 22.67 7.51
N SER A 297 -16.00 21.91 7.76
CA SER A 297 -16.41 21.56 9.12
C SER A 297 -15.49 20.54 9.79
N ALA A 298 -15.41 20.61 11.12
CA ALA A 298 -14.68 19.63 11.93
C ALA A 298 -15.17 18.19 11.71
N LEU A 299 -16.48 17.99 11.50
CA LEU A 299 -17.08 16.70 11.16
C LEU A 299 -16.59 16.18 9.81
N THR A 300 -16.52 17.04 8.78
CA THR A 300 -16.02 16.67 7.45
C THR A 300 -14.57 16.24 7.54
N ILE A 301 -13.72 16.98 8.27
CA ILE A 301 -12.32 16.62 8.47
C ILE A 301 -12.21 15.25 9.17
N ALA A 302 -12.85 15.10 10.33
CA ALA A 302 -12.79 13.83 11.08
C ALA A 302 -13.29 12.62 10.30
N THR A 303 -14.30 12.83 9.42
CA THR A 303 -14.88 11.75 8.62
C THR A 303 -13.97 11.32 7.45
N THR A 304 -13.12 12.22 6.95
CA THR A 304 -12.22 11.96 5.83
C THR A 304 -10.83 11.46 6.26
N VAL A 305 -10.43 11.66 7.52
CA VAL A 305 -9.25 11.06 8.15
C VAL A 305 -9.46 9.59 8.46
#